data_e47d9753f57cc21449d258bdf7ba7154
#
_entry.id   e47d9753f57cc21449d258bdf7ba7154
#
_cell.length_a   1.000
_cell.length_b   1.000
_cell.length_c   1.000
_cell.angle_alpha   90.00
_cell.angle_beta   90.00
_cell.angle_gamma   90.00
#
_symmetry.space_group_name_H-M   'P 1'
#
loop_
_entity.id
_entity.type
_entity.pdbx_description
1 polymer ?
#
loop_
_entity_poly.entity_id
_entity_poly.type
_entity_poly.pdbx_seq_one_letter_code
_entity_poly.pdbx_strand_id
1 'polypeptide(L)'
;MHSKTWNVSRVRQNVFQRGSTAFLFLVALLVGLTACGGSASTQNTGSSSKPDVTIGYMDNGAEPEVIAVAQSLFSKYMHANVQVKYFDSGPASLGAIASGALQFMTGIGNPPTVSAITRGVPLQVVWAQELYTQDEGLIVRSGSGIQSVKDLAGKTVALVLGSTSEFALDATLKNAGVDPTSVHKLNMAPPAMRAAWTNHSIDAAYVWDPVLDALSHENGKVLGTDLDVKQQAPVYSLSLVNSTWGTAHPDLVKQFIQAQNAAVTFYQQHQDEAVQVIAKQEGITIATVKTELAGYQIFTLQDQLGADALGQGSSINSSLVAQSLALSGQFLKQKGAITSVPTSFVANVNPTYAQQLIQAGG
;
A
#
# COMPACT_ATOMS: atom_id res chain seq x y z
N MET A 1 -31.42 16.23 2.63
CA MET A 1 -31.89 15.05 1.89
C MET A 1 -31.53 15.21 0.42
N HIS A 2 -30.42 14.66 -0.01
CA HIS A 2 -30.14 14.33 -1.43
C HIS A 2 -29.07 13.26 -1.41
N SER A 3 -29.52 12.00 -1.52
CA SER A 3 -28.68 10.84 -1.69
C SER A 3 -28.07 10.87 -3.08
N LYS A 4 -26.75 11.09 -3.18
CA LYS A 4 -26.00 10.81 -4.41
C LYS A 4 -25.54 9.36 -4.38
N THR A 5 -26.22 8.55 -5.16
CA THR A 5 -25.85 7.17 -5.46
C THR A 5 -24.57 7.15 -6.28
N TRP A 6 -23.57 6.45 -5.77
CA TRP A 6 -22.34 6.14 -6.49
C TRP A 6 -22.64 5.17 -7.64
N ASN A 7 -22.29 5.58 -8.85
CA ASN A 7 -22.48 4.76 -10.05
C ASN A 7 -21.26 3.86 -10.24
N VAL A 8 -21.27 2.72 -9.54
CA VAL A 8 -20.29 1.66 -9.77
C VAL A 8 -20.73 0.92 -11.02
N SER A 9 -20.04 1.14 -12.13
CA SER A 9 -20.24 0.36 -13.36
C SER A 9 -19.93 -1.13 -13.08
N ARG A 10 -20.99 -1.92 -12.88
CA ARG A 10 -20.93 -3.38 -12.82
C ARG A 10 -20.50 -3.91 -14.19
N VAL A 11 -19.29 -4.42 -14.27
CA VAL A 11 -18.87 -5.30 -15.36
C VAL A 11 -19.65 -6.60 -15.21
N ARG A 12 -20.63 -6.81 -16.08
CA ARG A 12 -21.36 -8.08 -16.19
C ARG A 12 -20.40 -9.17 -16.68
N GLN A 13 -20.21 -10.18 -15.87
CA GLN A 13 -19.62 -11.45 -16.30
C GLN A 13 -20.62 -12.15 -17.23
N ASN A 14 -20.30 -12.22 -18.52
CA ASN A 14 -20.99 -13.10 -19.44
C ASN A 14 -20.43 -14.52 -19.32
N VAL A 15 -21.22 -15.41 -18.71
CA VAL A 15 -21.00 -16.84 -18.75
C VAL A 15 -21.35 -17.32 -20.16
N PHE A 16 -20.34 -17.74 -20.94
CA PHE A 16 -20.57 -18.44 -22.20
C PHE A 16 -20.67 -19.95 -21.95
N GLN A 17 -21.86 -20.49 -22.20
CA GLN A 17 -22.16 -21.91 -22.24
C GLN A 17 -21.40 -22.57 -23.41
N ARG A 18 -20.91 -23.78 -23.12
CA ARG A 18 -20.29 -24.71 -24.07
C ARG A 18 -21.33 -25.20 -25.10
N GLY A 19 -21.02 -25.10 -26.36
CA GLY A 19 -21.64 -25.86 -27.43
C GLY A 19 -20.57 -26.53 -28.28
N SER A 20 -20.45 -27.85 -28.15
CA SER A 20 -19.60 -28.70 -28.95
C SER A 20 -20.26 -28.89 -30.33
N THR A 21 -19.54 -28.64 -31.43
CA THR A 21 -19.79 -29.32 -32.72
C THR A 21 -18.47 -29.49 -33.46
N ALA A 22 -18.15 -30.77 -33.67
CA ALA A 22 -17.08 -31.23 -34.52
C ALA A 22 -17.45 -31.06 -35.99
N PHE A 23 -16.53 -30.60 -36.83
CA PHE A 23 -16.56 -30.85 -38.26
C PHE A 23 -15.14 -31.15 -38.78
N LEU A 24 -15.04 -32.32 -39.34
CA LEU A 24 -13.92 -32.89 -40.09
C LEU A 24 -13.94 -32.44 -41.56
N PHE A 25 -12.82 -32.64 -42.26
CA PHE A 25 -12.53 -32.56 -43.71
C PHE A 25 -11.96 -31.22 -44.19
N LEU A 26 -10.94 -31.16 -45.01
CA LEU A 26 -10.30 -32.03 -46.00
C LEU A 26 -8.92 -31.46 -46.39
N VAL A 27 -7.98 -32.31 -46.69
CA VAL A 27 -6.64 -32.05 -47.24
C VAL A 27 -6.75 -31.59 -48.71
N ALA A 28 -5.99 -30.57 -49.11
CA ALA A 28 -5.59 -30.37 -50.50
C ALA A 28 -4.15 -29.83 -50.56
N LEU A 29 -3.28 -30.69 -51.03
CA LEU A 29 -1.88 -30.46 -51.40
C LEU A 29 -1.82 -29.74 -52.74
N LEU A 30 -1.14 -28.60 -52.87
CA LEU A 30 -0.69 -28.06 -54.15
C LEU A 30 0.72 -27.46 -53.97
N VAL A 31 1.66 -28.15 -54.57
CA VAL A 31 3.04 -27.73 -54.79
C VAL A 31 3.11 -26.75 -55.94
N GLY A 32 3.76 -25.61 -55.75
CA GLY A 32 4.07 -24.68 -56.81
C GLY A 32 5.38 -23.93 -56.46
N LEU A 33 6.49 -24.42 -56.97
CA LEU A 33 7.76 -23.70 -57.04
C LEU A 33 7.71 -22.59 -58.07
N THR A 34 8.04 -21.35 -57.68
CA THR A 34 8.74 -20.42 -58.58
C THR A 34 9.62 -19.50 -57.73
N ALA A 35 10.90 -19.62 -57.96
CA ALA A 35 11.93 -18.73 -57.50
C ALA A 35 11.91 -17.43 -58.30
N CYS A 36 12.02 -16.27 -57.62
CA CYS A 36 12.75 -15.09 -58.13
C CYS A 36 13.08 -14.16 -56.96
N GLY A 37 14.35 -13.81 -56.89
CA GLY A 37 14.93 -13.02 -55.81
C GLY A 37 14.46 -11.56 -55.81
N GLY A 38 14.31 -11.05 -54.62
CA GLY A 38 14.17 -9.66 -54.30
C GLY A 38 14.49 -9.49 -52.83
N SER A 39 15.69 -8.94 -52.53
CA SER A 39 16.05 -8.54 -51.18
C SER A 39 15.16 -7.40 -50.74
N ALA A 40 14.01 -7.72 -50.21
CA ALA A 40 13.21 -6.80 -49.43
C ALA A 40 13.80 -6.77 -48.04
N SER A 41 14.55 -5.73 -47.73
CA SER A 41 14.86 -5.35 -46.36
C SER A 41 13.52 -5.08 -45.66
N THR A 42 13.02 -6.07 -44.95
CA THR A 42 11.96 -5.89 -43.97
C THR A 42 12.53 -4.98 -42.87
N GLN A 43 12.32 -3.68 -43.03
CA GLN A 43 12.31 -2.78 -41.90
C GLN A 43 11.22 -3.29 -40.96
N ASN A 44 11.65 -4.06 -39.98
CA ASN A 44 10.85 -4.40 -38.84
C ASN A 44 10.63 -3.09 -38.07
N THR A 45 9.65 -2.29 -38.47
CA THR A 45 9.08 -1.23 -37.66
C THR A 45 8.35 -1.92 -36.49
N GLY A 46 9.15 -2.43 -35.56
CA GLY A 46 8.67 -2.88 -34.30
C GLY A 46 8.05 -1.65 -33.62
N SER A 47 6.75 -1.51 -33.76
CA SER A 47 5.96 -0.72 -32.83
C SER A 47 6.19 -1.36 -31.47
N SER A 48 7.16 -0.83 -30.72
CA SER A 48 7.38 -1.25 -29.33
C SER A 48 6.14 -0.77 -28.57
N SER A 49 5.16 -1.67 -28.44
CA SER A 49 4.03 -1.41 -27.54
C SER A 49 4.61 -1.13 -26.16
N LYS A 50 4.13 -0.04 -25.55
CA LYS A 50 4.51 0.26 -24.16
C LYS A 50 4.20 -0.95 -23.28
N PRO A 51 5.06 -1.30 -22.32
CA PRO A 51 4.78 -2.40 -21.42
C PRO A 51 3.56 -2.09 -20.54
N ASP A 52 2.80 -3.11 -20.19
CA ASP A 52 1.70 -2.99 -19.25
C ASP A 52 2.25 -3.04 -17.81
N VAL A 53 1.82 -2.10 -16.98
CA VAL A 53 2.22 -1.99 -15.56
C VAL A 53 0.98 -1.82 -14.71
N THR A 54 0.79 -2.73 -13.75
CA THR A 54 -0.24 -2.63 -12.73
C THR A 54 0.37 -2.20 -11.40
N ILE A 55 -0.14 -1.12 -10.86
CA ILE A 55 0.22 -0.58 -9.54
C ILE A 55 -0.94 -0.88 -8.59
N GLY A 56 -0.69 -1.66 -7.54
CA GLY A 56 -1.61 -1.75 -6.41
C GLY A 56 -1.52 -0.47 -5.58
N TYR A 57 -2.65 0.05 -5.14
CA TYR A 57 -2.75 1.27 -4.35
C TYR A 57 -3.65 1.03 -3.15
N MET A 58 -3.23 1.49 -1.99
CA MET A 58 -4.07 1.60 -0.79
C MET A 58 -4.35 3.06 -0.50
N ASP A 59 -5.59 3.33 -0.12
CA ASP A 59 -6.00 4.60 0.42
C ASP A 59 -5.76 4.59 1.94
N ASN A 60 -4.85 5.44 2.39
CA ASN A 60 -4.47 5.57 3.79
C ASN A 60 -4.82 6.96 4.35
N GLY A 61 -5.78 7.65 3.72
CA GLY A 61 -6.15 9.01 4.08
C GLY A 61 -5.43 10.08 3.25
N ALA A 62 -5.33 11.29 3.80
CA ALA A 62 -4.78 12.44 3.10
C ALA A 62 -3.25 12.40 3.05
N GLU A 63 -2.69 11.64 2.13
CA GLU A 63 -1.25 11.53 1.88
C GLU A 63 -0.88 12.10 0.50
N PRO A 64 0.41 12.45 0.24
CA PRO A 64 0.83 12.97 -1.06
C PRO A 64 0.57 12.01 -2.23
N GLU A 65 0.51 10.70 -1.98
CA GLU A 65 0.24 9.71 -3.03
C GLU A 65 -1.15 9.86 -3.64
N VAL A 66 -2.14 10.36 -2.89
CA VAL A 66 -3.45 10.72 -3.41
C VAL A 66 -3.32 11.70 -4.58
N ILE A 67 -2.34 12.63 -4.53
CA ILE A 67 -2.03 13.56 -5.63
C ILE A 67 -1.52 12.78 -6.85
N ALA A 68 -0.66 11.78 -6.63
CA ALA A 68 -0.13 10.96 -7.74
C ALA A 68 -1.26 10.24 -8.49
N VAL A 69 -2.25 9.73 -7.76
CA VAL A 69 -3.44 9.07 -8.33
C VAL A 69 -4.36 10.10 -8.99
N ALA A 70 -4.75 11.16 -8.27
CA ALA A 70 -5.69 12.17 -8.75
C ALA A 70 -5.21 12.89 -10.02
N GLN A 71 -3.93 13.18 -10.10
CA GLN A 71 -3.31 13.84 -11.25
C GLN A 71 -2.76 12.87 -12.29
N SER A 72 -2.92 11.55 -12.12
CA SER A 72 -2.42 10.50 -13.01
C SER A 72 -0.90 10.58 -13.22
N LEU A 73 -0.13 10.91 -12.16
CA LEU A 73 1.33 11.12 -12.29
C LEU A 73 2.04 9.84 -12.70
N PHE A 74 1.60 8.66 -12.25
CA PHE A 74 2.18 7.40 -12.73
C PHE A 74 2.10 7.27 -14.25
N SER A 75 0.95 7.55 -14.87
CA SER A 75 0.79 7.50 -16.33
C SER A 75 1.55 8.62 -17.05
N LYS A 76 1.79 9.76 -16.39
CA LYS A 76 2.55 10.89 -16.97
C LYS A 76 4.05 10.61 -16.97
N TYR A 77 4.58 10.03 -15.89
CA TYR A 77 6.01 9.80 -15.72
C TYR A 77 6.47 8.47 -16.31
N MET A 78 5.64 7.42 -16.23
CA MET A 78 6.02 6.09 -16.68
C MET A 78 5.76 5.93 -18.18
N HIS A 79 6.76 5.48 -18.90
CA HIS A 79 6.64 5.13 -20.32
C HIS A 79 6.00 3.74 -20.50
N ALA A 80 4.83 3.54 -19.87
CA ALA A 80 4.08 2.30 -19.79
C ALA A 80 2.58 2.53 -19.96
N ASN A 81 1.81 1.47 -20.19
CA ASN A 81 0.36 1.46 -20.03
C ASN A 81 0.07 1.19 -18.55
N VAL A 82 -0.18 2.24 -17.78
CA VAL A 82 -0.34 2.12 -16.32
C VAL A 82 -1.79 1.89 -15.96
N GLN A 83 -2.02 0.86 -15.10
CA GLN A 83 -3.29 0.61 -14.45
C GLN A 83 -3.08 0.69 -12.93
N VAL A 84 -3.90 1.48 -12.23
CA VAL A 84 -3.93 1.53 -10.77
C VAL A 84 -5.09 0.67 -10.27
N LYS A 85 -4.81 -0.22 -9.30
CA LYS A 85 -5.78 -1.14 -8.71
C LYS A 85 -5.85 -0.94 -7.21
N TYR A 86 -7.03 -0.57 -6.72
CA TYR A 86 -7.30 -0.31 -5.32
C TYR A 86 -7.41 -1.58 -4.47
N PHE A 87 -6.94 -1.50 -3.21
CA PHE A 87 -7.07 -2.52 -2.17
C PHE A 87 -7.45 -1.87 -0.83
N ASP A 88 -8.35 -2.50 -0.08
CA ASP A 88 -8.85 -2.02 1.21
C ASP A 88 -7.79 -2.14 2.34
N SER A 89 -6.80 -3.00 2.19
CA SER A 89 -5.77 -3.25 3.20
C SER A 89 -4.58 -3.99 2.61
N GLY A 90 -3.41 -3.89 3.26
CA GLY A 90 -2.21 -4.62 2.87
C GLY A 90 -2.44 -6.13 2.80
N PRO A 91 -3.02 -6.79 3.82
CA PRO A 91 -3.36 -8.21 3.74
C PRO A 91 -4.28 -8.58 2.56
N ALA A 92 -5.21 -7.71 2.14
CA ALA A 92 -6.06 -7.94 0.98
C ALA A 92 -5.30 -7.96 -0.35
N SER A 93 -4.17 -7.28 -0.45
CA SER A 93 -3.33 -7.23 -1.66
C SER A 93 -2.42 -8.44 -1.84
N LEU A 94 -2.17 -9.24 -0.78
CA LEU A 94 -1.14 -10.29 -0.77
C LEU A 94 -1.32 -11.34 -1.88
N GLY A 95 -2.55 -11.70 -2.22
CA GLY A 95 -2.82 -12.63 -3.31
C GLY A 95 -2.40 -12.08 -4.69
N ALA A 96 -2.67 -10.80 -4.94
CA ALA A 96 -2.29 -10.14 -6.18
C ALA A 96 -0.76 -9.91 -6.27
N ILE A 97 -0.12 -9.59 -5.14
CA ILE A 97 1.34 -9.47 -5.05
C ILE A 97 1.98 -10.84 -5.33
N ALA A 98 1.52 -11.89 -4.66
CA ALA A 98 2.11 -13.23 -4.76
C ALA A 98 1.95 -13.84 -6.16
N SER A 99 0.86 -13.54 -6.85
CA SER A 99 0.63 -14.02 -8.23
C SER A 99 1.44 -13.27 -9.30
N GLY A 100 2.14 -12.18 -8.93
CA GLY A 100 2.83 -11.31 -9.89
C GLY A 100 1.89 -10.42 -10.72
N ALA A 101 0.60 -10.35 -10.33
CA ALA A 101 -0.37 -9.48 -11.02
C ALA A 101 -0.09 -7.98 -10.80
N LEU A 102 0.71 -7.64 -9.80
CA LEU A 102 1.18 -6.29 -9.53
C LEU A 102 2.68 -6.20 -9.78
N GLN A 103 3.12 -5.20 -10.54
CA GLN A 103 4.53 -4.84 -10.68
C GLN A 103 4.99 -3.98 -9.52
N PHE A 104 4.10 -3.10 -9.06
CA PHE A 104 4.30 -2.27 -7.87
C PHE A 104 3.12 -2.44 -6.91
N MET A 105 3.38 -2.21 -5.64
CA MET A 105 2.36 -2.01 -4.61
C MET A 105 2.76 -0.80 -3.79
N THR A 106 1.86 0.16 -3.62
CA THR A 106 2.10 1.39 -2.87
C THR A 106 1.05 1.60 -1.80
N GLY A 107 1.39 2.30 -0.72
CA GLY A 107 0.52 2.44 0.44
C GLY A 107 0.51 1.23 1.39
N ILE A 108 1.37 0.23 1.19
CA ILE A 108 1.33 -1.00 1.98
C ILE A 108 2.16 -0.90 3.27
N GLY A 109 1.60 -1.38 4.37
CA GLY A 109 2.30 -1.43 5.66
C GLY A 109 3.42 -2.47 5.74
N ASN A 110 4.26 -2.32 6.75
CA ASN A 110 5.41 -3.21 6.97
C ASN A 110 5.02 -4.68 7.34
N PRO A 111 4.01 -5.02 8.18
CA PRO A 111 3.68 -6.42 8.45
C PRO A 111 3.22 -7.21 7.21
N PRO A 112 2.28 -6.74 6.37
CA PRO A 112 1.93 -7.45 5.15
C PRO A 112 3.11 -7.55 4.16
N THR A 113 3.99 -6.55 4.10
CA THR A 113 5.24 -6.60 3.31
C THR A 113 6.10 -7.79 3.73
N VAL A 114 6.35 -7.93 5.04
CA VAL A 114 7.12 -9.06 5.59
C VAL A 114 6.41 -10.39 5.37
N SER A 115 5.09 -10.44 5.51
CA SER A 115 4.31 -11.64 5.22
C SER A 115 4.50 -12.12 3.77
N ALA A 116 4.55 -11.23 2.80
CA ALA A 116 4.83 -11.58 1.40
C ALA A 116 6.28 -12.05 1.21
N ILE A 117 7.25 -11.32 1.74
CA ILE A 117 8.69 -11.67 1.65
C ILE A 117 8.96 -13.07 2.22
N THR A 118 8.43 -13.36 3.39
CA THR A 118 8.67 -14.65 4.07
C THR A 118 7.99 -15.85 3.38
N ARG A 119 7.02 -15.58 2.50
CA ARG A 119 6.42 -16.59 1.60
C ARG A 119 7.19 -16.74 0.29
N GLY A 120 8.35 -16.09 0.15
CA GLY A 120 9.22 -16.21 -1.01
C GLY A 120 8.84 -15.28 -2.18
N VAL A 121 7.95 -14.29 -1.97
CA VAL A 121 7.65 -13.31 -3.01
C VAL A 121 8.86 -12.38 -3.17
N PRO A 122 9.42 -12.23 -4.39
CA PRO A 122 10.59 -11.39 -4.63
C PRO A 122 10.19 -9.91 -4.59
N LEU A 123 10.33 -9.27 -3.43
CA LEU A 123 9.95 -7.88 -3.23
C LEU A 123 11.10 -7.03 -2.71
N GLN A 124 11.14 -5.79 -3.17
CA GLN A 124 11.98 -4.73 -2.61
C GLN A 124 11.15 -3.49 -2.30
N VAL A 125 11.40 -2.89 -1.13
CA VAL A 125 10.97 -1.54 -0.78
C VAL A 125 11.86 -0.57 -1.54
N VAL A 126 11.26 0.28 -2.36
CA VAL A 126 11.97 1.26 -3.21
C VAL A 126 11.64 2.71 -2.84
N TRP A 127 10.62 2.90 -2.01
CA TRP A 127 10.20 4.20 -1.51
C TRP A 127 9.53 4.04 -0.15
N ALA A 128 9.97 4.81 0.85
CA ALA A 128 9.24 5.05 2.10
C ALA A 128 8.37 6.27 1.86
N GLN A 129 7.04 6.10 1.92
CA GLN A 129 6.12 7.21 1.68
C GLN A 129 6.04 8.10 2.91
N GLU A 130 5.63 7.52 4.01
CA GLU A 130 5.56 8.17 5.31
C GLU A 130 5.75 7.18 6.45
N LEU A 131 6.09 7.74 7.59
CA LEU A 131 6.02 7.09 8.89
C LEU A 131 4.77 7.63 9.61
N TYR A 132 3.91 6.74 10.05
CA TYR A 132 2.68 7.07 10.74
C TYR A 132 2.96 7.57 12.16
N THR A 133 2.23 8.59 12.56
CA THR A 133 2.29 9.16 13.90
C THR A 133 0.91 9.22 14.53
N GLN A 134 -0.04 9.93 13.95
CA GLN A 134 -1.38 10.12 14.50
C GLN A 134 -2.52 9.63 13.60
N ASP A 135 -2.21 9.18 12.39
CA ASP A 135 -3.19 8.76 11.39
C ASP A 135 -3.69 7.33 11.54
N GLU A 136 -3.06 6.57 12.44
CA GLU A 136 -3.52 5.24 12.83
C GLU A 136 -3.56 5.17 14.35
N GLY A 137 -4.64 4.62 14.93
CA GLY A 137 -4.76 4.61 16.37
C GLY A 137 -5.91 3.78 16.92
N LEU A 138 -5.87 3.63 18.24
CA LEU A 138 -6.90 3.02 19.05
C LEU A 138 -7.99 4.03 19.35
N ILE A 139 -9.20 3.75 18.89
CA ILE A 139 -10.38 4.57 19.15
C ILE A 139 -11.45 3.76 19.85
N VAL A 140 -12.12 4.38 20.83
CA VAL A 140 -13.21 3.77 21.59
C VAL A 140 -14.45 4.65 21.55
N ARG A 141 -15.62 4.05 21.56
CA ARG A 141 -16.89 4.77 21.63
C ARG A 141 -17.04 5.43 22.99
N SER A 142 -17.37 6.72 22.99
CA SER A 142 -17.75 7.42 24.22
C SER A 142 -18.98 6.76 24.85
N GLY A 143 -18.90 6.46 26.15
CA GLY A 143 -19.95 5.75 26.88
C GLY A 143 -19.86 4.22 26.82
N SER A 144 -18.91 3.61 26.12
CA SER A 144 -18.69 2.15 26.10
C SER A 144 -18.18 1.57 27.44
N GLY A 145 -17.80 2.43 28.38
CA GLY A 145 -17.16 2.03 29.63
C GLY A 145 -15.64 1.80 29.51
N ILE A 146 -15.07 1.95 28.30
CA ILE A 146 -13.62 1.87 28.06
C ILE A 146 -13.05 3.30 28.20
N GLN A 147 -12.23 3.53 29.24
CA GLN A 147 -11.63 4.83 29.54
C GLN A 147 -10.12 4.88 29.25
N SER A 148 -9.47 3.71 29.27
CA SER A 148 -8.03 3.53 29.10
C SER A 148 -7.72 2.23 28.35
N VAL A 149 -6.49 2.08 27.89
CA VAL A 149 -6.00 0.83 27.26
C VAL A 149 -6.15 -0.38 28.19
N LYS A 150 -6.06 -0.18 29.50
CA LYS A 150 -6.22 -1.29 30.48
C LYS A 150 -7.62 -1.88 30.53
N ASP A 151 -8.63 -1.11 30.15
CA ASP A 151 -10.02 -1.56 30.15
C ASP A 151 -10.34 -2.46 28.97
N LEU A 152 -9.38 -2.64 28.03
CA LEU A 152 -9.53 -3.51 26.87
C LEU A 152 -9.42 -5.01 27.20
N ALA A 153 -8.90 -5.39 28.36
CA ALA A 153 -8.84 -6.79 28.78
C ALA A 153 -10.24 -7.42 28.76
N GLY A 154 -10.42 -8.50 28.02
CA GLY A 154 -11.71 -9.17 27.80
C GLY A 154 -12.67 -8.45 26.85
N LYS A 155 -12.27 -7.33 26.25
CA LYS A 155 -13.07 -6.57 25.26
C LYS A 155 -12.74 -6.98 23.83
N THR A 156 -13.61 -6.59 22.91
CA THR A 156 -13.43 -6.79 21.46
C THR A 156 -12.94 -5.50 20.82
N VAL A 157 -11.86 -5.58 20.04
CA VAL A 157 -11.31 -4.50 19.24
C VAL A 157 -11.36 -4.91 17.77
N ALA A 158 -12.04 -4.13 16.94
CA ALA A 158 -12.05 -4.32 15.49
C ALA A 158 -10.75 -3.81 14.88
N LEU A 159 -10.17 -4.60 13.97
CA LEU A 159 -8.94 -4.25 13.24
C LEU A 159 -8.76 -5.19 12.04
N VAL A 160 -7.78 -4.91 11.19
CA VAL A 160 -7.39 -5.86 10.13
C VAL A 160 -6.27 -6.76 10.67
N LEU A 161 -6.50 -8.07 10.73
CA LEU A 161 -5.47 -9.02 11.17
C LEU A 161 -4.29 -9.05 10.18
N GLY A 162 -3.08 -9.04 10.72
CA GLY A 162 -1.84 -9.05 9.95
C GLY A 162 -1.48 -7.69 9.33
N SER A 163 -2.18 -6.60 9.69
CA SER A 163 -1.88 -5.23 9.30
C SER A 163 -1.01 -4.51 10.34
N THR A 164 -0.72 -3.25 10.06
CA THR A 164 -0.10 -2.29 10.97
C THR A 164 -0.92 -2.09 12.24
N SER A 165 -2.26 -2.01 12.12
CA SER A 165 -3.16 -1.86 13.27
C SER A 165 -3.01 -2.99 14.30
N GLU A 166 -2.87 -4.24 13.87
CA GLU A 166 -2.64 -5.34 14.82
C GLU A 166 -1.27 -5.25 15.45
N PHE A 167 -0.25 -4.86 14.67
CA PHE A 167 1.12 -4.70 15.15
C PHE A 167 1.20 -3.59 16.21
N ALA A 168 0.64 -2.43 15.93
CA ALA A 168 0.62 -1.28 16.82
C ALA A 168 -0.27 -1.51 18.05
N LEU A 169 -1.46 -2.15 17.89
CA LEU A 169 -2.30 -2.51 19.04
C LEU A 169 -1.57 -3.43 20.01
N ASP A 170 -0.85 -4.45 19.51
CA ASP A 170 -0.11 -5.36 20.39
C ASP A 170 0.97 -4.63 21.19
N ALA A 171 1.64 -3.64 20.57
CA ALA A 171 2.61 -2.79 21.27
C ALA A 171 1.91 -1.87 22.30
N THR A 172 0.79 -1.25 21.92
CA THR A 172 -0.01 -0.39 22.81
C THR A 172 -0.48 -1.15 24.06
N LEU A 173 -0.98 -2.37 23.87
CA LEU A 173 -1.41 -3.22 25.00
C LEU A 173 -0.24 -3.58 25.91
N LYS A 174 0.90 -4.01 25.33
CA LYS A 174 2.11 -4.34 26.11
C LYS A 174 2.63 -3.14 26.92
N ASN A 175 2.66 -1.96 26.31
CA ASN A 175 3.08 -0.73 26.99
C ASN A 175 2.15 -0.38 28.18
N ALA A 176 0.87 -0.71 28.09
CA ALA A 176 -0.10 -0.51 29.16
C ALA A 176 -0.09 -1.66 30.20
N GLY A 177 0.73 -2.70 30.01
CA GLY A 177 0.76 -3.88 30.87
C GLY A 177 -0.42 -4.83 30.67
N VAL A 178 -1.08 -4.78 29.50
CA VAL A 178 -2.19 -5.66 29.13
C VAL A 178 -1.65 -6.79 28.25
N ASP A 179 -2.01 -8.03 28.55
CA ASP A 179 -1.68 -9.16 27.69
C ASP A 179 -2.49 -9.05 26.38
N PRO A 180 -1.84 -8.98 25.20
CA PRO A 180 -2.54 -8.92 23.92
C PRO A 180 -3.47 -10.09 23.64
N THR A 181 -3.27 -11.24 24.31
CA THR A 181 -4.14 -12.43 24.16
C THR A 181 -5.42 -12.30 24.97
N SER A 182 -5.50 -11.37 25.91
CA SER A 182 -6.72 -11.08 26.68
C SER A 182 -7.72 -10.22 25.90
N VAL A 183 -7.35 -9.67 24.75
CA VAL A 183 -8.20 -8.81 23.90
C VAL A 183 -8.72 -9.61 22.72
N HIS A 184 -10.04 -9.59 22.53
CA HIS A 184 -10.66 -10.25 21.38
C HIS A 184 -10.52 -9.38 20.13
N LYS A 185 -9.67 -9.82 19.19
CA LYS A 185 -9.43 -9.11 17.92
C LYS A 185 -10.46 -9.55 16.88
N LEU A 186 -11.31 -8.62 16.46
CA LEU A 186 -12.31 -8.85 15.42
C LEU A 186 -11.74 -8.40 14.06
N ASN A 187 -11.46 -9.39 13.19
CA ASN A 187 -10.99 -9.08 11.83
C ASN A 187 -12.08 -8.40 11.01
N MET A 188 -11.85 -7.16 10.60
CA MET A 188 -12.82 -6.36 9.86
C MET A 188 -12.10 -5.39 8.93
N ALA A 189 -12.56 -5.26 7.67
CA ALA A 189 -12.04 -4.26 6.74
C ALA A 189 -12.45 -2.83 7.16
N PRO A 190 -11.62 -1.79 6.91
CA PRO A 190 -11.90 -0.43 7.37
C PRO A 190 -13.28 0.11 6.97
N PRO A 191 -13.78 -0.07 5.72
CA PRO A 191 -15.14 0.37 5.38
C PRO A 191 -16.24 -0.33 6.19
N ALA A 192 -16.04 -1.59 6.55
CA ALA A 192 -16.97 -2.35 7.39
C ALA A 192 -16.95 -1.89 8.86
N MET A 193 -15.76 -1.46 9.37
CA MET A 193 -15.64 -0.88 10.72
C MET A 193 -16.50 0.36 10.87
N ARG A 194 -16.49 1.27 9.88
CA ARG A 194 -17.33 2.45 9.89
C ARG A 194 -18.81 2.11 9.97
N ALA A 195 -19.27 1.15 9.16
CA ALA A 195 -20.67 0.69 9.20
C ALA A 195 -21.02 0.03 10.55
N ALA A 196 -20.13 -0.80 11.10
CA ALA A 196 -20.31 -1.45 12.39
C ALA A 196 -20.32 -0.44 13.56
N TRP A 197 -19.51 0.61 13.46
CA TRP A 197 -19.51 1.71 14.42
C TRP A 197 -20.84 2.45 14.42
N THR A 198 -21.30 2.90 13.25
CA THR A 198 -22.61 3.60 13.12
C THR A 198 -23.77 2.77 13.65
N ASN A 199 -23.73 1.45 13.45
CA ASN A 199 -24.76 0.51 13.94
C ASN A 199 -24.56 0.07 15.40
N HIS A 200 -23.58 0.61 16.12
CA HIS A 200 -23.21 0.22 17.49
C HIS A 200 -22.88 -1.27 17.66
N SER A 201 -22.32 -1.91 16.62
CA SER A 201 -21.91 -3.31 16.66
C SER A 201 -20.48 -3.52 17.17
N ILE A 202 -19.68 -2.45 17.22
CA ILE A 202 -18.35 -2.41 17.81
C ILE A 202 -18.20 -1.18 18.70
N ASP A 203 -17.42 -1.30 19.77
CA ASP A 203 -17.14 -0.23 20.74
C ASP A 203 -15.69 0.21 20.74
N ALA A 204 -14.81 -0.53 20.09
CA ALA A 204 -13.39 -0.21 19.95
C ALA A 204 -12.87 -0.66 18.59
N ALA A 205 -11.94 0.11 18.02
CA ALA A 205 -11.21 -0.22 16.80
C ALA A 205 -9.76 0.26 16.90
N TYR A 206 -8.85 -0.40 16.21
CA TYR A 206 -7.55 0.14 15.85
C TYR A 206 -7.53 0.23 14.33
N VAL A 207 -7.42 1.44 13.80
CA VAL A 207 -7.63 1.69 12.37
C VAL A 207 -6.93 2.98 11.95
N TRP A 208 -6.64 3.09 10.67
CA TRP A 208 -6.03 4.27 10.03
C TRP A 208 -7.08 5.17 9.37
N ASP A 209 -6.65 6.37 8.97
CA ASP A 209 -7.46 7.31 8.21
C ASP A 209 -7.79 6.78 6.79
N PRO A 210 -8.90 7.19 6.21
CA PRO A 210 -9.86 8.18 6.71
C PRO A 210 -10.90 7.62 7.71
N VAL A 211 -10.77 6.35 8.13
CA VAL A 211 -11.77 5.73 9.02
C VAL A 211 -11.58 6.21 10.46
N LEU A 212 -10.35 6.37 10.94
CA LEU A 212 -10.07 6.88 12.28
C LEU A 212 -10.71 8.27 12.48
N ASP A 213 -10.48 9.19 11.55
CA ASP A 213 -11.08 10.54 11.57
C ASP A 213 -12.62 10.46 11.57
N ALA A 214 -13.20 9.64 10.67
CA ALA A 214 -14.64 9.47 10.62
C ALA A 214 -15.23 8.96 11.95
N LEU A 215 -14.60 7.97 12.59
CA LEU A 215 -15.05 7.45 13.88
C LEU A 215 -14.88 8.47 15.00
N SER A 216 -13.85 9.32 14.96
CA SER A 216 -13.63 10.38 15.94
C SER A 216 -14.77 11.40 15.93
N HIS A 217 -15.28 11.73 14.75
CA HIS A 217 -16.44 12.60 14.57
C HIS A 217 -17.79 11.90 14.90
N GLU A 218 -17.83 10.59 14.96
CA GLU A 218 -19.02 9.79 15.31
C GLU A 218 -18.97 9.33 16.79
N ASN A 219 -18.70 10.23 17.71
CA ASN A 219 -18.65 9.96 19.15
C ASN A 219 -17.50 9.03 19.59
N GLY A 220 -16.41 9.02 18.84
CA GLY A 220 -15.19 8.30 19.20
C GLY A 220 -14.26 9.13 20.09
N LYS A 221 -13.44 8.42 20.89
CA LYS A 221 -12.34 8.97 21.68
C LYS A 221 -11.08 8.17 21.37
N VAL A 222 -10.06 8.81 20.82
CA VAL A 222 -8.75 8.21 20.60
C VAL A 222 -8.06 8.01 21.97
N LEU A 223 -7.57 6.81 22.23
CA LEU A 223 -6.87 6.43 23.44
C LEU A 223 -5.35 6.32 23.25
N GLY A 224 -4.88 6.25 22.02
CA GLY A 224 -3.46 6.19 21.67
C GLY A 224 -3.30 6.05 20.15
N THR A 225 -2.13 6.42 19.66
CA THR A 225 -1.78 6.40 18.24
C THR A 225 -0.45 5.69 18.02
N ASP A 226 -0.05 5.52 16.78
CA ASP A 226 1.24 4.93 16.42
C ASP A 226 2.43 5.73 16.97
N LEU A 227 2.26 7.04 17.21
CA LEU A 227 3.29 7.87 17.86
C LEU A 227 3.69 7.35 19.23
N ASP A 228 2.72 6.85 20.01
CA ASP A 228 2.93 6.35 21.37
C ASP A 228 3.76 5.06 21.42
N VAL A 229 3.79 4.33 20.30
CA VAL A 229 4.48 3.04 20.15
C VAL A 229 5.56 3.03 19.06
N LYS A 230 5.88 4.19 18.51
CA LYS A 230 6.83 4.36 17.39
C LYS A 230 8.16 3.62 17.57
N GLN A 231 8.66 3.49 18.79
CA GLN A 231 9.94 2.81 19.05
C GLN A 231 9.79 1.28 19.05
N GLN A 232 8.65 0.75 19.48
CA GLN A 232 8.37 -0.68 19.57
C GLN A 232 7.73 -1.24 18.28
N ALA A 233 6.95 -0.41 17.63
CA ALA A 233 6.20 -0.75 16.44
C ALA A 233 6.16 0.44 15.47
N PRO A 234 7.30 0.81 14.84
CA PRO A 234 7.28 1.87 13.83
C PRO A 234 6.45 1.42 12.62
N VAL A 235 5.42 2.19 12.28
CA VAL A 235 4.49 1.91 11.20
C VAL A 235 4.83 2.77 9.98
N TYR A 236 5.02 2.13 8.85
CA TYR A 236 5.32 2.77 7.58
C TYR A 236 4.26 2.46 6.53
N SER A 237 3.99 3.44 5.68
CA SER A 237 3.49 3.24 4.34
C SER A 237 4.67 3.10 3.37
N LEU A 238 4.68 2.02 2.60
CA LEU A 238 5.80 1.63 1.76
C LEU A 238 5.37 1.44 0.31
N SER A 239 6.28 1.75 -0.63
CA SER A 239 6.13 1.34 -2.02
C SER A 239 7.09 0.20 -2.34
N LEU A 240 6.53 -0.87 -2.89
CA LEU A 240 7.22 -2.10 -3.24
C LEU A 240 7.29 -2.28 -4.75
N VAL A 241 8.35 -2.92 -5.21
CA VAL A 241 8.46 -3.46 -6.57
C VAL A 241 8.71 -4.96 -6.51
N ASN A 242 8.14 -5.72 -7.45
CA ASN A 242 8.61 -7.08 -7.71
C ASN A 242 10.08 -7.00 -8.17
N SER A 243 11.01 -7.53 -7.39
CA SER A 243 12.45 -7.33 -7.61
C SER A 243 12.95 -7.99 -8.90
N THR A 244 12.38 -9.13 -9.29
CA THR A 244 12.71 -9.80 -10.54
C THR A 244 12.30 -8.93 -11.73
N TRP A 245 11.08 -8.41 -11.71
CA TRP A 245 10.57 -7.53 -12.75
C TRP A 245 11.31 -6.17 -12.73
N GLY A 246 11.55 -5.59 -11.56
CA GLY A 246 12.24 -4.31 -11.41
C GLY A 246 13.68 -4.34 -11.92
N THR A 247 14.39 -5.46 -11.72
CA THR A 247 15.74 -5.67 -12.28
C THR A 247 15.73 -5.69 -13.80
N ALA A 248 14.69 -6.23 -14.42
CA ALA A 248 14.53 -6.24 -15.88
C ALA A 248 14.04 -4.89 -16.44
N HIS A 249 13.44 -4.03 -15.58
CA HIS A 249 12.84 -2.75 -15.99
C HIS A 249 13.29 -1.58 -15.09
N PRO A 250 14.61 -1.34 -14.90
CA PRO A 250 15.12 -0.36 -13.94
C PRO A 250 14.67 1.08 -14.24
N ASP A 251 14.45 1.43 -15.51
CA ASP A 251 13.98 2.76 -15.88
C ASP A 251 12.52 2.98 -15.47
N LEU A 252 11.67 1.96 -15.54
CA LEU A 252 10.30 2.05 -15.08
C LEU A 252 10.22 2.18 -13.55
N VAL A 253 11.15 1.56 -12.81
CA VAL A 253 11.23 1.77 -11.34
C VAL A 253 11.63 3.20 -11.02
N LYS A 254 12.61 3.77 -11.72
CA LYS A 254 12.99 5.19 -11.56
C LYS A 254 11.83 6.13 -11.90
N GLN A 255 11.11 5.87 -12.97
CA GLN A 255 9.95 6.66 -13.39
C GLN A 255 8.79 6.57 -12.38
N PHE A 256 8.58 5.40 -11.76
CA PHE A 256 7.64 5.26 -10.64
C PHE A 256 8.04 6.15 -9.46
N ILE A 257 9.32 6.12 -9.05
CA ILE A 257 9.84 6.97 -7.96
C ILE A 257 9.74 8.46 -8.33
N GLN A 258 9.98 8.84 -9.60
CA GLN A 258 9.79 10.21 -10.07
C GLN A 258 8.33 10.66 -9.93
N ALA A 259 7.37 9.79 -10.21
CA ALA A 259 5.94 10.10 -10.01
C ALA A 259 5.62 10.32 -8.52
N GLN A 260 6.16 9.48 -7.62
CA GLN A 260 6.03 9.66 -6.18
C GLN A 260 6.65 10.98 -5.71
N ASN A 261 7.90 11.23 -6.11
CA ASN A 261 8.59 12.47 -5.77
C ASN A 261 7.86 13.72 -6.30
N ALA A 262 7.27 13.64 -7.48
CA ALA A 262 6.51 14.76 -8.05
C ALA A 262 5.27 15.09 -7.20
N ALA A 263 4.59 14.09 -6.64
CA ALA A 263 3.47 14.29 -5.72
C ALA A 263 3.91 14.96 -4.41
N VAL A 264 4.99 14.47 -3.80
CA VAL A 264 5.57 15.07 -2.58
C VAL A 264 6.04 16.49 -2.83
N THR A 265 6.73 16.73 -3.95
CA THR A 265 7.20 18.07 -4.36
C THR A 265 6.05 19.03 -4.58
N PHE A 266 4.98 18.57 -5.25
CA PHE A 266 3.79 19.38 -5.46
C PHE A 266 3.13 19.75 -4.12
N TYR A 267 3.00 18.80 -3.20
CA TYR A 267 2.51 19.07 -1.85
C TYR A 267 3.35 20.11 -1.11
N GLN A 268 4.68 20.01 -1.19
CA GLN A 268 5.57 20.95 -0.50
C GLN A 268 5.54 22.37 -1.09
N GLN A 269 5.45 22.47 -2.43
CA GLN A 269 5.54 23.76 -3.12
C GLN A 269 4.17 24.45 -3.31
N HIS A 270 3.08 23.68 -3.30
CA HIS A 270 1.73 24.14 -3.61
C HIS A 270 0.70 23.63 -2.57
N GLN A 271 0.98 23.81 -1.28
CA GLN A 271 0.20 23.22 -0.18
C GLN A 271 -1.31 23.47 -0.27
N ASP A 272 -1.73 24.72 -0.55
CA ASP A 272 -3.17 25.04 -0.64
C ASP A 272 -3.85 24.34 -1.82
N GLU A 273 -3.16 24.18 -2.96
CA GLU A 273 -3.68 23.47 -4.12
C GLU A 273 -3.66 21.95 -3.87
N ALA A 274 -2.59 21.43 -3.28
CA ALA A 274 -2.46 20.03 -2.91
C ALA A 274 -3.58 19.57 -1.98
N VAL A 275 -3.86 20.34 -0.94
CA VAL A 275 -4.97 20.09 -0.01
C VAL A 275 -6.32 20.06 -0.72
N GLN A 276 -6.55 20.95 -1.71
CA GLN A 276 -7.78 20.94 -2.51
C GLN A 276 -7.88 19.71 -3.42
N VAL A 277 -6.75 19.29 -4.03
CA VAL A 277 -6.70 18.08 -4.86
C VAL A 277 -7.04 16.84 -4.02
N ILE A 278 -6.42 16.70 -2.85
CA ILE A 278 -6.68 15.59 -1.92
C ILE A 278 -8.14 15.64 -1.44
N ALA A 279 -8.62 16.78 -0.94
CA ALA A 279 -9.99 16.92 -0.46
C ALA A 279 -11.04 16.54 -1.51
N LYS A 280 -10.81 16.91 -2.77
CA LYS A 280 -11.68 16.55 -3.90
C LYS A 280 -11.62 15.06 -4.23
N GLN A 281 -10.43 14.47 -4.23
CA GLN A 281 -10.21 13.06 -4.55
C GLN A 281 -10.86 12.15 -3.50
N GLU A 282 -10.61 12.44 -2.23
CA GLU A 282 -11.10 11.66 -1.08
C GLU A 282 -12.55 12.02 -0.69
N GLY A 283 -13.08 13.13 -1.18
CA GLY A 283 -14.43 13.58 -0.83
C GLY A 283 -14.57 14.04 0.62
N ILE A 284 -13.48 14.50 1.23
CA ILE A 284 -13.38 14.99 2.61
C ILE A 284 -13.18 16.51 2.64
N THR A 285 -13.28 17.11 3.84
CA THR A 285 -13.10 18.56 3.99
C THR A 285 -11.62 18.95 3.95
N ILE A 286 -11.35 20.21 3.58
CA ILE A 286 -9.99 20.78 3.66
C ILE A 286 -9.44 20.72 5.09
N ALA A 287 -10.30 20.90 6.09
CA ALA A 287 -9.89 20.81 7.49
C ALA A 287 -9.44 19.39 7.87
N THR A 288 -10.19 18.37 7.45
CA THR A 288 -9.84 16.96 7.61
C THR A 288 -8.49 16.66 6.94
N VAL A 289 -8.31 17.07 5.66
CA VAL A 289 -7.03 16.86 4.96
C VAL A 289 -5.84 17.45 5.73
N LYS A 290 -6.00 18.67 6.27
CA LYS A 290 -4.91 19.31 7.05
C LYS A 290 -4.62 18.57 8.36
N THR A 291 -5.64 18.01 8.99
CA THR A 291 -5.47 17.21 10.22
C THR A 291 -4.75 15.92 9.90
N GLU A 292 -5.20 15.17 8.90
CA GLU A 292 -4.60 13.91 8.49
C GLU A 292 -3.15 14.12 8.02
N LEU A 293 -2.85 15.09 7.15
CA LEU A 293 -1.46 15.39 6.72
C LEU A 293 -0.50 15.73 7.87
N ALA A 294 -1.00 16.28 8.97
CA ALA A 294 -0.18 16.55 10.15
C ALA A 294 0.18 15.29 10.96
N GLY A 295 -0.52 14.20 10.73
CA GLY A 295 -0.28 12.91 11.38
C GLY A 295 0.82 12.06 10.76
N TYR A 296 1.42 12.48 9.64
CA TYR A 296 2.48 11.77 8.94
C TYR A 296 3.84 12.47 9.05
N GLN A 297 4.90 11.68 9.12
CA GLN A 297 6.23 12.12 8.73
C GLN A 297 6.46 11.73 7.26
N ILE A 298 6.23 12.67 6.33
CA ILE A 298 6.36 12.47 4.88
C ILE A 298 7.84 12.54 4.48
N PHE A 299 8.29 11.64 3.60
CA PHE A 299 9.67 11.59 3.12
C PHE A 299 9.81 12.11 1.69
N THR A 300 10.79 13.00 1.49
CA THR A 300 11.20 13.50 0.16
C THR A 300 12.13 12.49 -0.52
N LEU A 301 12.49 12.75 -1.79
CA LEU A 301 13.49 11.96 -2.50
C LEU A 301 14.84 11.93 -1.76
N GLN A 302 15.26 13.05 -1.18
CA GLN A 302 16.51 13.16 -0.42
C GLN A 302 16.44 12.36 0.89
N ASP A 303 15.29 12.40 1.57
CA ASP A 303 15.08 11.69 2.83
C ASP A 303 15.16 10.17 2.67
N GLN A 304 14.91 9.65 1.43
CA GLN A 304 15.00 8.20 1.18
C GLN A 304 16.36 7.61 1.55
N LEU A 305 17.44 8.37 1.48
CA LEU A 305 18.78 7.92 1.83
C LEU A 305 19.13 8.10 3.32
N GLY A 306 18.21 8.70 4.08
CA GLY A 306 18.36 8.96 5.52
C GLY A 306 18.10 7.73 6.39
N ALA A 307 18.51 7.84 7.66
CA ALA A 307 18.35 6.77 8.65
C ALA A 307 16.88 6.46 8.96
N ASP A 308 15.99 7.45 8.84
CA ASP A 308 14.56 7.29 9.12
C ASP A 308 13.79 6.66 7.95
N ALA A 309 14.42 6.50 6.78
CA ALA A 309 13.82 5.90 5.59
C ALA A 309 14.60 4.64 5.15
N LEU A 310 15.07 4.58 3.89
CA LEU A 310 15.71 3.37 3.35
C LEU A 310 17.18 3.23 3.77
N GLY A 311 17.85 4.35 4.12
CA GLY A 311 19.30 4.37 4.33
C GLY A 311 20.09 4.22 3.03
N GLN A 312 21.44 4.11 3.13
CA GLN A 312 22.32 3.89 1.98
C GLN A 312 23.57 3.09 2.36
N GLY A 313 24.09 2.29 1.44
CA GLY A 313 25.31 1.51 1.66
C GLY A 313 25.19 0.63 2.92
N SER A 314 26.15 0.74 3.85
CA SER A 314 26.16 -0.02 5.10
C SER A 314 25.04 0.38 6.08
N SER A 315 24.47 1.59 5.96
CA SER A 315 23.42 2.07 6.86
C SER A 315 22.02 1.48 6.55
N ILE A 316 21.83 0.78 5.43
CA ILE A 316 20.54 0.16 5.10
C ILE A 316 20.08 -0.77 6.23
N ASN A 317 20.98 -1.57 6.79
CA ASN A 317 20.63 -2.52 7.85
C ASN A 317 20.19 -1.85 9.16
N SER A 318 20.64 -0.64 9.41
CA SER A 318 20.29 0.17 10.58
C SER A 318 19.25 1.25 10.27
N SER A 319 18.73 1.30 9.05
CA SER A 319 17.64 2.20 8.69
C SER A 319 16.36 1.82 9.44
N LEU A 320 15.53 2.82 9.75
CA LEU A 320 14.31 2.57 10.51
C LEU A 320 13.31 1.71 9.70
N VAL A 321 13.31 1.80 8.37
CA VAL A 321 12.52 0.89 7.50
C VAL A 321 13.00 -0.55 7.67
N ALA A 322 14.29 -0.85 7.60
CA ALA A 322 14.79 -2.22 7.77
C ALA A 322 14.50 -2.75 9.17
N GLN A 323 14.62 -1.91 10.20
CA GLN A 323 14.27 -2.26 11.58
C GLN A 323 12.76 -2.52 11.72
N SER A 324 11.90 -1.71 11.11
CA SER A 324 10.45 -1.90 11.13
C SER A 324 10.03 -3.24 10.51
N LEU A 325 10.68 -3.63 9.41
CA LEU A 325 10.47 -4.95 8.80
C LEU A 325 10.91 -6.08 9.74
N ALA A 326 12.04 -5.94 10.44
CA ALA A 326 12.51 -6.94 11.39
C ALA A 326 11.56 -7.08 12.60
N LEU A 327 11.10 -5.96 13.17
CA LEU A 327 10.11 -5.94 14.26
C LEU A 327 8.77 -6.56 13.82
N SER A 328 8.30 -6.23 12.62
CA SER A 328 7.11 -6.85 12.03
C SER A 328 7.28 -8.36 11.83
N GLY A 329 8.46 -8.81 11.43
CA GLY A 329 8.78 -10.23 11.34
C GLY A 329 8.69 -10.94 12.69
N GLN A 330 9.23 -10.33 13.75
CA GLN A 330 9.12 -10.86 15.12
C GLN A 330 7.66 -10.93 15.58
N PHE A 331 6.88 -9.89 15.33
CA PHE A 331 5.45 -9.84 15.62
C PHE A 331 4.71 -10.96 14.88
N LEU A 332 4.86 -11.10 13.57
CA LEU A 332 4.21 -12.15 12.77
C LEU A 332 4.59 -13.55 13.22
N LYS A 333 5.85 -13.77 13.62
CA LYS A 333 6.32 -15.04 14.18
C LYS A 333 5.66 -15.33 15.53
N GLN A 334 5.56 -14.35 16.42
CA GLN A 334 4.85 -14.48 17.70
C GLN A 334 3.37 -14.83 17.50
N LYS A 335 2.74 -14.30 16.44
CA LYS A 335 1.36 -14.63 16.05
C LYS A 335 1.22 -15.99 15.36
N GLY A 336 2.32 -16.68 15.05
CA GLY A 336 2.31 -17.93 14.28
C GLY A 336 1.95 -17.74 12.80
N ALA A 337 1.94 -16.50 12.30
CA ALA A 337 1.62 -16.20 10.91
C ALA A 337 2.77 -16.52 9.95
N ILE A 338 4.00 -16.57 10.46
CA ILE A 338 5.22 -17.03 9.75
C ILE A 338 6.03 -17.96 10.65
N THR A 339 6.81 -18.85 10.04
CA THR A 339 7.62 -19.85 10.78
C THR A 339 9.00 -19.32 11.16
N SER A 340 9.57 -18.44 10.34
CA SER A 340 10.92 -17.88 10.56
C SER A 340 10.97 -16.42 10.14
N VAL A 341 11.86 -15.66 10.79
CA VAL A 341 12.16 -14.27 10.43
C VAL A 341 13.52 -14.27 9.72
N PRO A 342 13.66 -13.59 8.56
CA PRO A 342 14.97 -13.37 7.95
C PRO A 342 15.94 -12.71 8.94
N THR A 343 17.21 -13.09 8.88
CA THR A 343 18.25 -12.49 9.75
C THR A 343 18.53 -11.03 9.40
N SER A 344 18.19 -10.61 8.18
CA SER A 344 18.32 -9.24 7.70
C SER A 344 17.32 -8.98 6.56
N PHE A 345 16.85 -7.75 6.46
CA PHE A 345 16.01 -7.27 5.36
C PHE A 345 16.77 -6.37 4.37
N VAL A 346 18.11 -6.29 4.46
CA VAL A 346 18.93 -5.44 3.56
C VAL A 346 18.66 -5.75 2.09
N ALA A 347 18.50 -7.00 1.71
CA ALA A 347 18.19 -7.39 0.34
C ALA A 347 16.78 -6.96 -0.13
N ASN A 348 15.91 -6.62 0.81
CA ASN A 348 14.54 -6.19 0.57
C ASN A 348 14.35 -4.67 0.65
N VAL A 349 15.41 -3.90 0.94
CA VAL A 349 15.39 -2.44 0.96
C VAL A 349 16.36 -1.93 -0.10
N ASN A 350 15.83 -1.24 -1.11
CA ASN A 350 16.63 -0.83 -2.27
C ASN A 350 16.58 0.69 -2.51
N PRO A 351 17.50 1.47 -1.91
CA PRO A 351 17.61 2.91 -2.13
C PRO A 351 18.30 3.28 -3.45
N THR A 352 18.83 2.32 -4.22
CA THR A 352 19.69 2.57 -5.38
C THR A 352 19.01 3.44 -6.44
N TYR A 353 17.72 3.24 -6.67
CA TYR A 353 16.97 4.03 -7.66
C TYR A 353 16.80 5.48 -7.21
N ALA A 354 16.47 5.72 -5.93
CA ALA A 354 16.42 7.08 -5.37
C ALA A 354 17.79 7.75 -5.42
N GLN A 355 18.86 7.04 -5.07
CA GLN A 355 20.23 7.54 -5.16
C GLN A 355 20.60 7.95 -6.58
N GLN A 356 20.28 7.14 -7.59
CA GLN A 356 20.54 7.46 -8.99
C GLN A 356 19.79 8.71 -9.45
N LEU A 357 18.53 8.88 -9.03
CA LEU A 357 17.73 10.05 -9.35
C LEU A 357 18.33 11.31 -8.72
N ILE A 358 18.74 11.27 -7.45
CA ILE A 358 19.39 12.39 -6.76
C ILE A 358 20.68 12.78 -7.49
N GLN A 359 21.52 11.82 -7.89
CA GLN A 359 22.76 12.06 -8.63
C GLN A 359 22.51 12.66 -10.02
N ALA A 360 21.38 12.37 -10.63
CA ALA A 360 20.98 12.93 -11.93
C ALA A 360 20.33 14.33 -11.82
N GLY A 361 20.19 14.89 -10.60
CA GLY A 361 19.55 16.19 -10.36
C GLY A 361 18.01 16.11 -10.33
N GLY A 362 17.50 14.93 -10.02
CA GLY A 362 16.09 14.55 -10.11
C GLY A 362 15.15 15.07 -9.04
#